data_029a33aeee4283b2473f4bc5290630bd
#
_entry.id   029a33aeee4283b2473f4bc5290630bd
#
_cell.length_a   1.000
_cell.length_b   1.000
_cell.length_c   1.000
_cell.angle_alpha   90.00
_cell.angle_beta   90.00
_cell.angle_gamma   90.00
#
_symmetry.space_group_name_H-M   'P 1'
#
loop_
_entity.id
_entity.type
_entity.pdbx_description
1 polymer ?
#
loop_
_entity_poly.entity_id
_entity_poly.type
_entity_poly.pdbx_seq_one_letter_code
_entity_poly.pdbx_strand_id
1 'polypeptide(L)'
;MIFKNGPKRLGPILLAQRGGSPLKGYWSLPGGLLETGETLEEGIAREVLEETGLRVEVVEFYGIFQRVMRDAKGRAEYHYLLVDYVCKVLGGTLQAGDDVARVEWVPRRRLKEYQMTEGTLSVIEEAYDRALRKRT
;
A
#
# COMPACT_ATOMS: atom_id res chain seq x y z
N MET A 1 3.00 2.41 -3.01
CA MET A 1 4.14 1.91 -2.20
C MET A 1 5.01 3.06 -1.76
N ILE A 2 5.33 3.11 -0.48
CA ILE A 2 6.08 4.20 0.13
C ILE A 2 7.28 3.62 0.85
N PHE A 3 8.49 3.99 0.43
CA PHE A 3 9.74 3.56 1.05
C PHE A 3 10.31 4.69 1.92
N LYS A 4 10.78 4.37 3.11
CA LYS A 4 11.17 5.36 4.12
C LYS A 4 12.19 6.39 3.64
N ASN A 5 13.20 5.94 2.93
CA ASN A 5 14.27 6.80 2.43
C ASN A 5 14.16 7.06 0.93
N GLY A 6 12.93 6.97 0.39
CA GLY A 6 12.67 7.15 -1.02
C GLY A 6 12.81 5.86 -1.83
N PRO A 7 12.26 5.84 -3.04
CA PRO A 7 12.14 4.60 -3.83
C PRO A 7 13.48 4.03 -4.31
N LYS A 8 14.54 4.81 -4.28
CA LYS A 8 15.86 4.35 -4.77
C LYS A 8 16.72 3.68 -3.70
N ARG A 9 16.33 3.76 -2.42
CA ARG A 9 17.21 3.32 -1.32
C ARG A 9 16.85 1.96 -0.72
N LEU A 10 15.83 1.30 -1.21
CA LEU A 10 15.44 -0.05 -0.75
C LEU A 10 15.27 -0.17 0.77
N GLY A 11 14.88 0.93 1.42
CA GLY A 11 14.63 0.97 2.85
C GLY A 11 13.31 0.31 3.22
N PRO A 12 12.91 0.42 4.50
CA PRO A 12 11.62 -0.12 4.95
C PRO A 12 10.44 0.44 4.15
N ILE A 13 9.42 -0.39 3.97
CA ILE A 13 8.19 0.00 3.30
C ILE A 13 7.10 0.29 4.33
N LEU A 14 6.21 1.22 4.01
CA LEU A 14 5.10 1.56 4.89
C LEU A 14 3.95 0.59 4.69
N LEU A 15 3.51 -0.04 5.77
CA LEU A 15 2.34 -0.91 5.80
C LEU A 15 1.28 -0.34 6.74
N ALA A 16 0.02 -0.55 6.38
CA ALA A 16 -1.13 -0.14 7.17
C ALA A 16 -1.96 -1.36 7.54
N GLN A 17 -2.36 -1.45 8.82
CA GLN A 17 -3.21 -2.53 9.30
C GLN A 17 -4.67 -2.12 9.24
N ARG A 18 -5.49 -2.96 8.63
CA ARG A 18 -6.92 -2.70 8.49
C ARG A 18 -7.60 -2.73 9.85
N GLY A 19 -8.36 -1.68 10.16
CA GLY A 19 -9.10 -1.55 11.42
C GLY A 19 -10.51 -2.11 11.36
N GLY A 20 -11.02 -2.43 10.18
CA GLY A 20 -12.39 -2.89 9.99
C GLY A 20 -12.55 -3.94 8.91
N SER A 21 -13.75 -4.51 8.83
CA SER A 21 -14.10 -5.51 7.83
C SER A 21 -14.16 -4.92 6.41
N PRO A 22 -13.88 -5.68 5.37
CA PRO A 22 -13.38 -7.04 5.42
C PRO A 22 -11.90 -7.09 5.79
N LEU A 23 -11.41 -8.25 6.22
CA LEU A 23 -9.99 -8.49 6.52
C LEU A 23 -9.43 -7.63 7.65
N LYS A 24 -10.22 -7.38 8.70
CA LYS A 24 -9.75 -6.67 9.89
C LYS A 24 -8.47 -7.33 10.44
N GLY A 25 -7.47 -6.50 10.74
CA GLY A 25 -6.19 -6.97 11.28
C GLY A 25 -5.15 -7.32 10.22
N TYR A 26 -5.53 -7.46 8.96
CA TYR A 26 -4.58 -7.72 7.87
C TYR A 26 -3.84 -6.45 7.52
N TRP A 27 -2.58 -6.64 7.11
CA TRP A 27 -1.72 -5.55 6.67
C TRP A 27 -1.76 -5.41 5.15
N SER A 28 -1.69 -4.19 4.68
CA SER A 28 -1.70 -3.88 3.26
C SER A 28 -0.93 -2.59 2.97
N LEU A 29 -0.79 -2.28 1.69
CA LEU A 29 -0.25 -0.99 1.27
C LEU A 29 -1.30 0.09 1.57
N PRO A 30 -0.88 1.29 2.01
CA PRO A 30 -1.82 2.40 2.18
C PRO A 30 -2.48 2.77 0.85
N GLY A 31 -3.74 3.16 0.92
CA GLY A 31 -4.53 3.56 -0.24
C GLY A 31 -6.00 3.23 -0.03
N GLY A 32 -6.84 3.73 -0.90
CA GLY A 32 -8.27 3.53 -0.79
C GLY A 32 -9.00 3.82 -2.09
N LEU A 33 -10.27 4.15 -1.97
CA LEU A 33 -11.15 4.37 -3.11
C LEU A 33 -10.98 5.78 -3.67
N LEU A 34 -11.00 5.87 -4.99
CA LEU A 34 -10.97 7.14 -5.69
C LEU A 34 -12.31 7.86 -5.51
N GLU A 35 -12.27 9.15 -5.23
CA GLU A 35 -13.48 9.97 -5.17
C GLU A 35 -13.77 10.59 -6.54
N THR A 36 -15.05 10.85 -6.79
CA THR A 36 -15.48 11.47 -8.04
C THR A 36 -14.77 12.82 -8.25
N GLY A 37 -14.17 12.97 -9.42
CA GLY A 37 -13.48 14.20 -9.78
C GLY A 37 -12.00 14.24 -9.44
N GLU A 38 -11.50 13.26 -8.68
CA GLU A 38 -10.07 13.16 -8.39
C GLU A 38 -9.34 12.45 -9.53
N THR A 39 -8.10 12.88 -9.79
CA THR A 39 -7.18 12.05 -10.56
C THR A 39 -6.68 10.92 -9.67
N LEU A 40 -6.08 9.88 -10.27
CA LEU A 40 -5.51 8.77 -9.49
C LEU A 40 -4.45 9.27 -8.51
N GLU A 41 -3.57 10.17 -8.96
CA GLU A 41 -2.50 10.73 -8.13
C GLU A 41 -3.05 11.56 -6.96
N GLU A 42 -4.07 12.37 -7.22
CA GLU A 42 -4.73 13.15 -6.17
C GLU A 42 -5.37 12.25 -5.12
N GLY A 43 -6.06 11.20 -5.58
CA GLY A 43 -6.71 10.23 -4.71
C GLY A 43 -5.72 9.49 -3.82
N ILE A 44 -4.59 9.08 -4.37
CA ILE A 44 -3.53 8.40 -3.60
C ILE A 44 -2.97 9.33 -2.54
N ALA A 45 -2.62 10.56 -2.91
CA ALA A 45 -2.06 11.52 -1.95
C ALA A 45 -3.03 11.80 -0.81
N ARG A 46 -4.32 11.95 -1.12
CA ARG A 46 -5.38 12.16 -0.12
C ARG A 46 -5.51 10.96 0.82
N GLU A 47 -5.63 9.75 0.26
CA GLU A 47 -5.81 8.54 1.05
C GLU A 47 -4.60 8.27 1.96
N VAL A 48 -3.39 8.45 1.45
CA VAL A 48 -2.18 8.27 2.24
C VAL A 48 -2.15 9.24 3.40
N LEU A 49 -2.51 10.50 3.17
CA LEU A 49 -2.56 11.50 4.24
C LEU A 49 -3.58 11.12 5.32
N GLU A 50 -4.78 10.72 4.90
CA GLU A 50 -5.86 10.32 5.82
C GLU A 50 -5.48 9.09 6.64
N GLU A 51 -4.86 8.09 6.02
CA GLU A 51 -4.55 6.82 6.66
C GLU A 51 -3.25 6.83 7.47
N THR A 52 -2.28 7.63 7.07
CA THR A 52 -0.92 7.55 7.64
C THR A 52 -0.38 8.85 8.22
N GLY A 53 -1.01 9.97 7.94
CA GLY A 53 -0.52 11.28 8.36
C GLY A 53 0.62 11.83 7.49
N LEU A 54 1.07 11.09 6.49
CA LEU A 54 2.18 11.50 5.63
C LEU A 54 1.69 12.17 4.36
N ARG A 55 2.37 13.26 3.98
CA ARG A 55 2.19 13.91 2.68
C ARG A 55 3.18 13.28 1.72
N VAL A 56 2.67 12.79 0.59
CA VAL A 56 3.47 12.09 -0.41
C VAL A 56 3.30 12.69 -1.79
N GLU A 57 4.28 12.44 -2.64
CA GLU A 57 4.25 12.77 -4.06
C GLU A 57 4.36 11.46 -4.83
N VAL A 58 3.50 11.30 -5.84
CA VAL A 58 3.57 10.15 -6.75
C VAL A 58 4.81 10.30 -7.64
N VAL A 59 5.66 9.28 -7.65
CA VAL A 59 6.90 9.29 -8.42
C VAL A 59 6.75 8.54 -9.72
N GLU A 60 6.16 7.33 -9.67
CA GLU A 60 5.96 6.52 -10.87
C GLU A 60 4.81 5.54 -10.71
N PHE A 61 4.22 5.18 -11.85
CA PHE A 61 3.24 4.11 -11.91
C PHE A 61 3.96 2.77 -11.75
N TYR A 62 3.42 1.89 -10.90
CA TYR A 62 4.00 0.57 -10.68
C TYR A 62 3.30 -0.53 -11.48
N GLY A 63 1.99 -0.67 -11.33
CA GLY A 63 1.25 -1.72 -11.99
C GLY A 63 -0.23 -1.74 -11.64
N ILE A 64 -0.95 -2.61 -12.34
CA ILE A 64 -2.38 -2.83 -12.11
C ILE A 64 -2.55 -4.29 -11.70
N PHE A 65 -3.30 -4.52 -10.62
CA PHE A 65 -3.56 -5.85 -10.07
C PHE A 65 -5.04 -6.04 -9.83
N GLN A 66 -5.49 -7.29 -9.86
CA GLN A 66 -6.86 -7.63 -9.55
C GLN A 66 -6.92 -8.43 -8.27
N ARG A 67 -7.97 -8.18 -7.49
CA ARG A 67 -8.25 -8.97 -6.30
C ARG A 67 -9.70 -9.37 -6.30
N VAL A 68 -9.96 -10.67 -6.35
CA VAL A 68 -11.31 -11.21 -6.26
C VAL A 68 -11.46 -11.84 -4.88
N MET A 69 -12.39 -11.32 -4.09
CA MET A 69 -12.69 -11.86 -2.76
C MET A 69 -13.96 -12.68 -2.87
N ARG A 70 -13.88 -13.95 -2.45
CA ARG A 70 -14.98 -14.89 -2.57
C ARG A 70 -15.61 -15.19 -1.24
N ASP A 71 -16.93 -15.47 -1.28
CA ASP A 71 -17.66 -15.89 -0.08
C ASP A 71 -17.41 -17.39 0.19
N ALA A 72 -18.04 -17.92 1.25
CA ALA A 72 -17.87 -19.31 1.66
C ALA A 72 -18.32 -20.33 0.60
N LYS A 73 -19.15 -19.90 -0.36
CA LYS A 73 -19.63 -20.74 -1.47
C LYS A 73 -18.78 -20.60 -2.72
N GLY A 74 -17.67 -19.85 -2.66
CA GLY A 74 -16.78 -19.64 -3.79
C GLY A 74 -17.25 -18.60 -4.79
N ARG A 75 -18.33 -17.87 -4.49
CA ARG A 75 -18.85 -16.83 -5.39
C ARG A 75 -18.07 -15.54 -5.17
N ALA A 76 -17.82 -14.78 -6.24
CA ALA A 76 -17.15 -13.49 -6.14
C ALA A 76 -18.04 -12.52 -5.36
N GLU A 77 -17.56 -12.07 -4.19
CA GLU A 77 -18.24 -11.11 -3.33
C GLU A 77 -17.76 -9.69 -3.61
N TYR A 78 -16.43 -9.55 -3.78
CA TYR A 78 -15.80 -8.29 -4.16
C TYR A 78 -14.80 -8.52 -5.28
N HIS A 79 -14.71 -7.57 -6.19
CA HIS A 79 -13.73 -7.59 -7.25
C HIS A 79 -13.10 -6.20 -7.35
N TYR A 80 -11.86 -6.07 -6.90
CA TYR A 80 -11.13 -4.81 -6.91
C TYR A 80 -10.11 -4.76 -8.03
N LEU A 81 -10.02 -3.60 -8.66
CA LEU A 81 -8.92 -3.26 -9.55
C LEU A 81 -8.00 -2.34 -8.76
N LEU A 82 -6.76 -2.79 -8.53
CA LEU A 82 -5.78 -2.06 -7.76
C LEU A 82 -4.79 -1.40 -8.69
N VAL A 83 -4.66 -0.07 -8.57
CA VAL A 83 -3.69 0.70 -9.35
C VAL A 83 -2.61 1.16 -8.39
N ASP A 84 -1.42 0.62 -8.52
CA ASP A 84 -0.32 0.87 -7.58
C ASP A 84 0.70 1.85 -8.15
N TYR A 85 1.11 2.77 -7.29
CA TYR A 85 2.12 3.78 -7.60
C TYR A 85 3.23 3.73 -6.56
N VAL A 86 4.41 4.17 -6.96
CA VAL A 86 5.52 4.40 -6.03
C VAL A 86 5.51 5.88 -5.66
N CYS A 87 5.56 6.16 -4.36
CA CYS A 87 5.51 7.51 -3.84
C CYS A 87 6.71 7.82 -2.97
N LYS A 88 7.02 9.12 -2.84
CA LYS A 88 8.03 9.56 -1.88
C LYS A 88 7.40 10.47 -0.84
N VAL A 89 7.92 10.41 0.39
CA VAL A 89 7.44 11.24 1.50
C VAL A 89 7.93 12.67 1.32
N LEU A 90 7.01 13.63 1.42
CA LEU A 90 7.34 15.07 1.41
C LEU A 90 7.35 15.64 2.81
N GLY A 91 6.61 15.06 3.74
CA GLY A 91 6.50 15.56 5.11
C GLY A 91 5.36 14.90 5.86
N GLY A 92 5.01 15.48 7.00
CA GLY A 92 3.95 14.97 7.85
C GLY A 92 4.46 14.15 9.01
N THR A 93 3.53 13.67 9.84
CA THR A 93 3.83 12.86 11.02
C THR A 93 3.11 11.53 10.91
N LEU A 94 3.86 10.42 11.01
CA LEU A 94 3.29 9.09 10.90
C LEU A 94 2.32 8.82 12.05
N GLN A 95 1.05 8.63 11.71
CA GLN A 95 -0.02 8.38 12.67
C GLN A 95 -1.17 7.68 11.96
N ALA A 96 -1.61 6.54 12.49
CA ALA A 96 -2.76 5.84 11.95
C ALA A 96 -4.00 6.75 12.02
N GLY A 97 -4.73 6.83 10.92
CA GLY A 97 -5.94 7.62 10.82
C GLY A 97 -7.01 6.88 10.03
N ASP A 98 -8.20 7.48 9.97
CA ASP A 98 -9.36 6.91 9.28
C ASP A 98 -9.65 5.49 9.84
N ASP A 99 -9.88 4.51 8.99
CA ASP A 99 -10.17 3.13 9.40
C ASP A 99 -8.92 2.24 9.52
N VAL A 100 -7.75 2.85 9.63
CA VAL A 100 -6.48 2.15 9.82
C VAL A 100 -6.18 2.02 11.31
N ALA A 101 -5.89 0.80 11.76
CA ALA A 101 -5.60 0.55 13.18
C ALA A 101 -4.16 0.90 13.53
N ARG A 102 -3.20 0.59 12.64
CA ARG A 102 -1.77 0.80 12.87
C ARG A 102 -1.04 1.07 11.56
N VAL A 103 0.05 1.82 11.64
CA VAL A 103 0.96 2.03 10.51
C VAL A 103 2.39 1.76 10.98
N GLU A 104 3.17 1.08 10.16
CA GLU A 104 4.54 0.71 10.51
C GLU A 104 5.46 0.73 9.30
N TRP A 105 6.71 1.17 9.54
CA TRP A 105 7.80 0.99 8.60
C TRP A 105 8.36 -0.41 8.79
N VAL A 106 8.30 -1.24 7.76
CA VAL A 106 8.68 -2.65 7.84
C VAL A 106 9.85 -2.94 6.90
N PRO A 107 11.00 -3.37 7.44
CA PRO A 107 12.12 -3.74 6.59
C PRO A 107 11.81 -5.05 5.84
N ARG A 108 12.39 -5.20 4.65
CA ARG A 108 12.13 -6.35 3.78
C ARG A 108 12.29 -7.70 4.51
N ARG A 109 13.31 -7.82 5.36
CA ARG A 109 13.59 -9.08 6.07
C ARG A 109 12.49 -9.51 7.04
N ARG A 110 11.60 -8.57 7.42
CA ARG A 110 10.51 -8.84 8.37
C ARG A 110 9.13 -8.92 7.73
N LEU A 111 9.03 -8.78 6.42
CA LEU A 111 7.72 -8.78 5.74
C LEU A 111 6.90 -10.04 6.01
N LYS A 112 7.57 -11.20 6.09
CA LYS A 112 6.89 -12.48 6.32
C LYS A 112 6.28 -12.63 7.71
N GLU A 113 6.63 -11.75 8.64
CA GLU A 113 6.06 -11.74 9.99
C GLU A 113 4.67 -11.10 10.02
N TYR A 114 4.27 -10.44 8.94
CA TYR A 114 3.00 -9.69 8.85
C TYR A 114 1.99 -10.48 8.03
N GLN A 115 0.78 -10.63 8.60
CA GLN A 115 -0.32 -11.26 7.86
C GLN A 115 -0.86 -10.22 6.88
N MET A 116 -0.57 -10.39 5.61
CA MET A 116 -0.94 -9.44 4.57
C MET A 116 -2.14 -9.88 3.76
N THR A 117 -2.84 -8.91 3.19
CA THR A 117 -3.88 -9.19 2.22
C THR A 117 -3.30 -9.96 1.04
N GLU A 118 -4.13 -10.79 0.42
CA GLU A 118 -3.69 -11.67 -0.67
C GLU A 118 -2.98 -10.90 -1.78
N GLY A 119 -1.82 -11.41 -2.21
CA GLY A 119 -1.04 -10.82 -3.30
C GLY A 119 -0.13 -9.67 -2.90
N THR A 120 -0.33 -9.08 -1.72
CA THR A 120 0.44 -7.90 -1.30
C THR A 120 1.91 -8.21 -1.11
N LEU A 121 2.23 -9.32 -0.43
CA LEU A 121 3.64 -9.68 -0.20
C LEU A 121 4.40 -9.87 -1.52
N SER A 122 3.82 -10.57 -2.48
CA SER A 122 4.50 -10.82 -3.75
C SER A 122 4.71 -9.53 -4.55
N VAL A 123 3.76 -8.59 -4.49
CA VAL A 123 3.90 -7.28 -5.14
C VAL A 123 5.05 -6.49 -4.53
N ILE A 124 5.15 -6.49 -3.20
CA ILE A 124 6.23 -5.78 -2.49
C ILE A 124 7.59 -6.41 -2.79
N GLU A 125 7.68 -7.74 -2.73
CA GLU A 125 8.92 -8.45 -3.02
C GLU A 125 9.39 -8.18 -4.44
N GLU A 126 8.49 -8.19 -5.41
CA GLU A 126 8.80 -7.86 -6.80
C GLU A 126 9.28 -6.41 -6.94
N ALA A 127 8.71 -5.49 -6.16
CA ALA A 127 9.13 -4.10 -6.18
C ALA A 127 10.58 -3.94 -5.72
N TYR A 128 10.96 -4.64 -4.65
CA TYR A 128 12.35 -4.66 -4.18
C TYR A 128 13.29 -5.27 -5.23
N ASP A 129 12.90 -6.39 -5.82
CA ASP A 129 13.70 -7.06 -6.85
C ASP A 129 13.88 -6.18 -8.08
N ARG A 130 12.82 -5.50 -8.50
CA ARG A 130 12.85 -4.57 -9.63
C ARG A 130 13.81 -3.41 -9.35
N ALA A 131 13.76 -2.87 -8.15
CA ALA A 131 14.66 -1.77 -7.75
C ALA A 131 16.12 -2.22 -7.73
N LEU A 132 16.39 -3.45 -7.27
CA LEU A 132 17.75 -4.03 -7.30
C LEU A 132 18.25 -4.18 -8.73
N ARG A 133 17.42 -4.66 -9.65
CA ARG A 133 17.78 -4.80 -11.06
C ARG A 133 18.13 -3.45 -11.70
N LYS A 134 17.42 -2.40 -11.33
CA LYS A 134 17.68 -1.04 -11.85
C LYS A 134 19.00 -0.44 -11.36
N ARG A 135 19.54 -0.96 -10.24
CA ARG A 135 20.80 -0.48 -9.67
C ARG A 135 22.02 -1.09 -10.36
N THR A 136 21.84 -2.18 -11.09
CA THR A 136 22.91 -2.84 -11.84
C THR A 136 22.89 -2.44 -13.31
#